data_0f0d365e865f1d9b238952ea2a430c99
#
_entry.id   0f0d365e865f1d9b238952ea2a430c99
#
_cell.length_a   1.000
_cell.length_b   1.000
_cell.length_c   1.000
_cell.angle_alpha   90.00
_cell.angle_beta   90.00
_cell.angle_gamma   90.00
#
_symmetry.space_group_name_H-M   'P 1'
#
loop_
_entity.id
_entity.type
_entity.pdbx_description
1 polymer ?
#
loop_
_entity_poly.entity_id
_entity_poly.type
_entity_poly.pdbx_seq_one_letter_code
_entity_poly.pdbx_strand_id
1 'polypeptide(L)'
;VVALSDGTTMTGAEFINAAMAGSLGDKLYVGLFHPTAGPVNLYEARFASDKLRTLAMAENLVCPWPDCNVPADRCQVHHIDAHKNGGHTKPSNLTMLCKYHNGVNDDDGPRKKRKRPSPGKPKRGRMRRHRGKVRLHTPGGRLVENTHDLSSMGAMDLI
;
A
#
# COMPACT_ATOMS: atom_id res chain seq x y z
N VAL A 1 19.47 1.43 1.55
CA VAL A 1 18.59 2.58 1.27
C VAL A 1 17.41 2.52 2.22
N VAL A 2 17.04 3.66 2.81
CA VAL A 2 15.87 3.81 3.69
C VAL A 2 14.84 4.66 2.96
N ALA A 3 13.62 4.15 2.82
CA ALA A 3 12.51 4.90 2.24
C ALA A 3 11.84 5.76 3.33
N LEU A 4 11.54 7.02 2.99
CA LEU A 4 10.87 7.96 3.86
C LEU A 4 9.39 8.13 3.49
N SER A 5 8.59 8.55 4.45
CA SER A 5 7.13 8.70 4.28
C SER A 5 6.72 9.82 3.31
N ASP A 6 7.62 10.74 3.01
CA ASP A 6 7.43 11.83 2.03
C ASP A 6 7.75 11.42 0.58
N GLY A 7 8.13 10.16 0.35
CA GLY A 7 8.49 9.62 -0.95
C GLY A 7 9.95 9.82 -1.33
N THR A 8 10.78 10.29 -0.41
CA THR A 8 12.24 10.39 -0.61
C THR A 8 12.96 9.15 -0.09
N THR A 9 14.25 9.02 -0.40
CA THR A 9 15.10 7.95 0.11
C THR A 9 16.41 8.52 0.63
N MET A 10 17.04 7.81 1.58
CA MET A 10 18.38 8.10 2.07
C MET A 10 19.16 6.82 2.31
N THR A 11 20.47 6.92 2.41
CA THR A 11 21.30 5.78 2.81
C THR A 11 21.11 5.48 4.30
N GLY A 12 21.46 4.26 4.73
CA GLY A 12 21.44 3.92 6.16
C GLY A 12 22.35 4.83 7.01
N ALA A 13 23.48 5.26 6.46
CA ALA A 13 24.39 6.19 7.13
C ALA A 13 23.78 7.58 7.30
N GLU A 14 23.17 8.12 6.25
CA GLU A 14 22.44 9.41 6.32
C GLU A 14 21.28 9.33 7.32
N PHE A 15 20.53 8.23 7.33
CA PHE A 15 19.46 8.02 8.30
C PHE A 15 19.96 8.03 9.75
N ILE A 16 21.04 7.29 10.04
CA ILE A 16 21.63 7.27 11.39
C ILE A 16 22.12 8.65 11.79
N ASN A 17 22.83 9.35 10.91
CA ASN A 17 23.34 10.70 11.19
C ASN A 17 22.18 11.68 11.43
N ALA A 18 21.15 11.66 10.63
CA ALA A 18 19.95 12.49 10.78
C ALA A 18 19.19 12.17 12.08
N ALA A 19 19.08 10.90 12.46
CA ALA A 19 18.49 10.48 13.72
C ALA A 19 19.29 10.99 14.93
N MET A 20 20.62 10.86 14.90
CA MET A 20 21.51 11.37 15.96
C MET A 20 21.48 12.90 16.05
N ALA A 21 21.33 13.59 14.94
CA ALA A 21 21.19 15.05 14.90
C ALA A 21 19.79 15.55 15.31
N GLY A 22 18.83 14.65 15.56
CA GLY A 22 17.44 15.01 15.89
C GLY A 22 16.66 15.64 14.72
N SER A 23 17.17 15.55 13.49
CA SER A 23 16.57 16.17 12.31
C SER A 23 15.42 15.37 11.69
N LEU A 24 15.17 14.15 12.17
CA LEU A 24 14.05 13.28 11.69
C LEU A 24 12.76 13.47 12.50
N GLY A 25 12.67 14.51 13.33
CA GLY A 25 11.51 14.78 14.19
C GLY A 25 11.47 13.93 15.48
N ASP A 26 10.46 14.19 16.30
CA ASP A 26 10.34 13.62 17.66
C ASP A 26 9.93 12.15 17.70
N LYS A 27 9.49 11.59 16.59
CA LYS A 27 8.98 10.22 16.53
C LYS A 27 9.53 9.48 15.31
N LEU A 28 10.30 8.44 15.59
CA LEU A 28 10.79 7.49 14.59
C LEU A 28 9.96 6.21 14.63
N TYR A 29 9.52 5.74 13.47
CA TYR A 29 8.86 4.46 13.31
C TYR A 29 9.69 3.55 12.42
N VAL A 30 9.94 2.34 12.89
CA VAL A 30 10.63 1.30 12.10
C VAL A 30 9.60 0.27 11.65
N GLY A 31 9.45 0.10 10.35
CA GLY A 31 8.60 -0.93 9.76
C GLY A 31 9.37 -2.25 9.57
N LEU A 32 8.77 -3.36 9.97
CA LEU A 32 9.28 -4.69 9.66
C LEU A 32 8.53 -5.27 8.46
N PHE A 33 9.30 -5.78 7.50
CA PHE A 33 8.78 -6.38 6.28
C PHE A 33 9.33 -7.79 6.10
N HIS A 34 8.46 -8.72 5.74
CA HIS A 34 8.87 -10.08 5.39
C HIS A 34 8.89 -10.23 3.85
N PRO A 35 9.94 -10.79 3.24
CA PRO A 35 10.12 -10.81 1.78
C PRO A 35 8.94 -11.37 0.98
N THR A 36 8.23 -12.35 1.54
CA THR A 36 7.10 -13.01 0.86
C THR A 36 5.74 -12.68 1.44
N ALA A 37 5.66 -12.35 2.75
CA ALA A 37 4.41 -12.03 3.45
C ALA A 37 4.06 -10.55 3.42
N GLY A 38 5.02 -9.66 3.17
CA GLY A 38 4.84 -8.22 3.22
C GLY A 38 4.95 -7.66 4.65
N PRO A 39 4.33 -6.51 4.92
CA PRO A 39 4.47 -5.85 6.21
C PRO A 39 3.90 -6.67 7.38
N VAL A 40 4.58 -6.62 8.54
CA VAL A 40 4.27 -7.41 9.74
C VAL A 40 3.87 -6.48 10.89
N ASN A 41 2.69 -6.71 11.51
CA ASN A 41 2.26 -6.04 12.74
C ASN A 41 1.12 -6.81 13.46
N LEU A 42 0.85 -6.46 14.73
CA LEU A 42 0.10 -7.25 15.72
C LEU A 42 -1.29 -6.71 16.11
N TYR A 43 -1.90 -5.75 15.40
CA TYR A 43 -3.16 -5.13 15.87
C TYR A 43 -4.33 -5.28 14.90
N GLU A 44 -5.51 -5.61 15.44
CA GLU A 44 -6.78 -5.59 14.73
C GLU A 44 -7.63 -4.38 15.17
N ALA A 45 -8.01 -3.54 14.21
CA ALA A 45 -8.98 -2.46 14.36
C ALA A 45 -9.69 -2.25 13.02
N ARG A 46 -10.89 -1.67 13.02
CA ARG A 46 -11.61 -1.39 11.76
C ARG A 46 -10.89 -0.36 10.90
N PHE A 47 -10.30 0.64 11.53
CA PHE A 47 -9.54 1.68 10.84
C PHE A 47 -8.05 1.47 11.06
N ALA A 48 -7.26 1.75 10.02
CA ALA A 48 -5.82 1.74 10.16
C ALA A 48 -5.37 2.83 11.14
N SER A 49 -4.56 2.44 12.13
CA SER A 49 -3.89 3.41 13.00
C SER A 49 -2.85 4.21 12.21
N ASP A 50 -2.35 5.31 12.76
CA ASP A 50 -1.27 6.11 12.14
C ASP A 50 -0.02 5.25 11.88
N LYS A 51 0.28 4.30 12.77
CA LYS A 51 1.37 3.34 12.58
C LYS A 51 1.17 2.47 11.34
N LEU A 52 -0.05 1.94 11.15
CA LEU A 52 -0.39 1.12 9.99
C LEU A 52 -0.39 1.93 8.70
N ARG A 53 -0.85 3.18 8.75
CA ARG A 53 -0.77 4.11 7.64
C ARG A 53 0.68 4.39 7.26
N THR A 54 1.54 4.72 8.24
CA THR A 54 2.97 4.97 8.02
C THR A 54 3.65 3.75 7.40
N LEU A 55 3.37 2.55 7.91
CA LEU A 55 3.93 1.30 7.36
C LEU A 55 3.48 1.06 5.92
N ALA A 56 2.20 1.30 5.60
CA ALA A 56 1.68 1.16 4.24
C ALA A 56 2.26 2.21 3.28
N MET A 57 2.54 3.44 3.75
CA MET A 57 3.25 4.46 2.97
C MET A 57 4.70 4.08 2.70
N ALA A 58 5.41 3.51 3.69
CA ALA A 58 6.78 3.04 3.50
C ALA A 58 6.87 1.85 2.52
N GLU A 59 5.85 1.00 2.50
CA GLU A 59 5.76 -0.10 1.54
C GLU A 59 5.57 0.40 0.10
N ASN A 60 4.71 1.41 -0.10
CA ASN A 60 4.37 1.93 -1.42
C ASN A 60 4.48 3.46 -1.40
N LEU A 61 5.60 4.01 -1.87
CA LEU A 61 5.85 5.46 -1.88
C LEU A 61 4.91 6.25 -2.81
N VAL A 62 4.29 5.56 -3.77
CA VAL A 62 3.22 6.07 -4.65
C VAL A 62 2.06 5.08 -4.66
N CYS A 63 0.90 5.52 -5.14
CA CYS A 63 -0.22 4.63 -5.39
C CYS A 63 0.22 3.44 -6.27
N PRO A 64 0.08 2.17 -5.83
CA PRO A 64 0.58 1.00 -6.57
C PRO A 64 -0.24 0.64 -7.82
N TRP A 65 -1.24 1.43 -8.18
CA TRP A 65 -1.97 1.25 -9.42
C TRP A 65 -1.08 1.58 -10.62
N PRO A 66 -1.07 0.77 -11.70
CA PRO A 66 -0.24 1.02 -12.89
C PRO A 66 -0.35 2.46 -13.40
N ASP A 67 0.77 3.03 -13.80
CA ASP A 67 0.92 4.38 -14.34
C ASP A 67 0.46 5.51 -13.40
N CYS A 68 0.30 5.23 -12.10
CA CYS A 68 -0.08 6.24 -11.11
C CYS A 68 1.16 6.84 -10.42
N ASN A 69 1.22 8.16 -10.39
CA ASN A 69 2.30 8.93 -9.75
C ASN A 69 1.86 9.67 -8.48
N VAL A 70 0.66 9.39 -7.95
CA VAL A 70 0.17 10.07 -6.74
C VAL A 70 0.96 9.59 -5.53
N PRO A 71 1.67 10.49 -4.81
CA PRO A 71 2.45 10.13 -3.63
C PRO A 71 1.59 9.50 -2.53
N ALA A 72 2.19 8.62 -1.74
CA ALA A 72 1.49 7.85 -0.71
C ALA A 72 0.87 8.73 0.39
N ASP A 73 1.47 9.87 0.72
CA ASP A 73 0.94 10.83 1.69
C ASP A 73 -0.42 11.39 1.29
N ARG A 74 -0.69 11.50 -0.03
CA ARG A 74 -1.97 11.93 -0.64
C ARG A 74 -2.92 10.78 -0.93
N CYS A 75 -2.53 9.56 -0.59
CA CYS A 75 -3.35 8.37 -0.76
C CYS A 75 -4.17 8.05 0.51
N GLN A 76 -5.18 7.22 0.32
CA GLN A 76 -6.01 6.65 1.39
C GLN A 76 -5.53 5.24 1.69
N VAL A 77 -5.58 4.83 2.97
CA VAL A 77 -5.37 3.42 3.33
C VAL A 77 -6.53 2.60 2.77
N HIS A 78 -6.20 1.56 2.02
CA HIS A 78 -7.14 0.66 1.37
C HIS A 78 -6.94 -0.78 1.87
N HIS A 79 -8.04 -1.48 2.13
CA HIS A 79 -8.00 -2.91 2.44
C HIS A 79 -7.98 -3.71 1.14
N ILE A 80 -6.92 -4.50 0.92
CA ILE A 80 -6.76 -5.38 -0.27
C ILE A 80 -7.93 -6.36 -0.35
N ASP A 81 -8.21 -7.05 0.76
CA ASP A 81 -9.47 -7.75 0.98
C ASP A 81 -10.37 -6.87 1.83
N ALA A 82 -11.48 -6.40 1.25
CA ALA A 82 -12.33 -5.39 1.85
C ALA A 82 -12.87 -5.83 3.22
N HIS A 83 -12.89 -4.92 4.20
CA HIS A 83 -13.39 -5.20 5.55
C HIS A 83 -14.80 -5.80 5.55
N LYS A 84 -15.70 -5.33 4.68
CA LYS A 84 -17.05 -5.87 4.49
C LYS A 84 -17.10 -7.34 4.06
N ASN A 85 -16.00 -7.87 3.53
CA ASN A 85 -15.84 -9.25 3.07
C ASN A 85 -14.99 -10.09 4.04
N GLY A 86 -14.79 -9.60 5.28
CA GLY A 86 -14.01 -10.28 6.32
C GLY A 86 -12.52 -9.96 6.31
N GLY A 87 -12.08 -8.97 5.51
CA GLY A 87 -10.68 -8.53 5.50
C GLY A 87 -10.30 -7.80 6.78
N HIS A 88 -9.33 -8.31 7.51
CA HIS A 88 -8.85 -7.71 8.75
C HIS A 88 -7.95 -6.49 8.49
N THR A 89 -7.96 -5.53 9.42
CA THR A 89 -7.07 -4.36 9.41
C THR A 89 -5.70 -4.74 9.96
N LYS A 90 -4.90 -5.38 9.12
CA LYS A 90 -3.52 -5.81 9.40
C LYS A 90 -2.59 -5.38 8.27
N PRO A 91 -1.28 -5.19 8.52
CA PRO A 91 -0.34 -4.69 7.52
C PRO A 91 -0.41 -5.44 6.19
N SER A 92 -0.44 -6.77 6.22
CA SER A 92 -0.47 -7.61 5.01
C SER A 92 -1.74 -7.44 4.17
N ASN A 93 -2.80 -6.82 4.71
CA ASN A 93 -4.07 -6.56 4.04
C ASN A 93 -4.30 -5.07 3.71
N LEU A 94 -3.30 -4.22 3.94
CA LEU A 94 -3.40 -2.79 3.68
C LEU A 94 -2.47 -2.37 2.53
N THR A 95 -2.85 -1.30 1.84
CA THR A 95 -2.04 -0.60 0.84
C THR A 95 -2.51 0.85 0.73
N MET A 96 -1.77 1.66 -0.03
CA MET A 96 -2.11 3.06 -0.28
C MET A 96 -2.72 3.22 -1.67
N LEU A 97 -3.97 3.69 -1.76
CA LEU A 97 -4.59 4.03 -3.05
C LEU A 97 -5.01 5.50 -3.10
N CYS A 98 -4.73 6.18 -4.20
CA CYS A 98 -5.25 7.50 -4.42
C CYS A 98 -6.80 7.47 -4.51
N LYS A 99 -7.44 8.59 -4.24
CA LYS A 99 -8.92 8.70 -4.21
C LYS A 99 -9.59 8.14 -5.47
N TYR A 100 -8.98 8.36 -6.64
CA TYR A 100 -9.52 7.86 -7.91
C TYR A 100 -9.43 6.33 -7.98
N HIS A 101 -8.23 5.76 -7.76
CA HIS A 101 -8.01 4.33 -7.87
C HIS A 101 -8.71 3.54 -6.76
N ASN A 102 -8.84 4.10 -5.56
CA ASN A 102 -9.68 3.54 -4.51
C ASN A 102 -11.16 3.43 -4.95
N GLY A 103 -11.66 4.45 -5.70
CA GLY A 103 -13.03 4.45 -6.23
C GLY A 103 -13.29 3.43 -7.35
N VAL A 104 -12.29 3.08 -8.17
CA VAL A 104 -12.42 2.14 -9.29
C VAL A 104 -11.93 0.73 -8.99
N ASN A 105 -11.35 0.51 -7.80
CA ASN A 105 -10.94 -0.81 -7.33
C ASN A 105 -12.16 -1.72 -7.12
N ASP A 106 -12.07 -2.98 -7.54
CA ASP A 106 -13.14 -3.96 -7.37
C ASP A 106 -12.99 -4.73 -6.06
N ASP A 107 -13.56 -4.20 -4.98
CA ASP A 107 -13.53 -4.80 -3.65
C ASP A 107 -14.33 -6.10 -3.52
N ASP A 108 -15.26 -6.33 -4.45
CA ASP A 108 -16.18 -7.48 -4.38
C ASP A 108 -15.59 -8.76 -5.01
N GLY A 109 -14.49 -8.64 -5.74
CA GLY A 109 -13.85 -9.76 -6.43
C GLY A 109 -14.67 -10.34 -7.59
N PRO A 110 -14.30 -11.54 -8.12
CA PRO A 110 -15.08 -12.21 -9.14
C PRO A 110 -16.49 -12.46 -8.58
N ARG A 111 -17.45 -11.78 -9.13
CA ARG A 111 -18.82 -11.67 -8.63
C ARG A 111 -19.48 -13.04 -8.43
N LYS A 112 -19.80 -13.39 -7.20
CA LYS A 112 -20.99 -14.18 -6.93
C LYS A 112 -22.15 -13.38 -7.51
N LYS A 113 -22.89 -13.95 -8.49
CA LYS A 113 -23.95 -13.32 -9.29
C LYS A 113 -24.70 -12.21 -8.53
N ARG A 114 -24.34 -10.96 -8.77
CA ARG A 114 -25.11 -9.81 -8.28
C ARG A 114 -26.41 -9.70 -9.06
N LYS A 115 -27.53 -9.65 -8.37
CA LYS A 115 -28.85 -9.52 -9.00
C LYS A 115 -29.06 -8.17 -9.74
N ARG A 116 -28.26 -7.13 -9.45
CA ARG A 116 -28.21 -5.84 -10.19
C ARG A 116 -26.85 -5.16 -10.05
N PRO A 117 -26.28 -4.57 -11.11
CA PRO A 117 -25.13 -3.68 -10.98
C PRO A 117 -25.55 -2.43 -10.19
N SER A 118 -24.80 -2.07 -9.17
CA SER A 118 -24.97 -0.75 -8.55
C SER A 118 -24.56 0.32 -9.55
N PRO A 119 -25.32 1.42 -9.71
CA PRO A 119 -24.88 2.58 -10.49
C PRO A 119 -23.60 3.12 -9.85
N GLY A 120 -22.49 3.04 -10.54
CA GLY A 120 -21.18 3.45 -10.06
C GLY A 120 -20.13 3.40 -11.16
N LYS A 121 -18.95 3.96 -10.89
CA LYS A 121 -17.83 3.92 -11.83
C LYS A 121 -17.51 2.47 -12.23
N PRO A 122 -17.18 2.19 -13.50
CA PRO A 122 -16.80 0.86 -13.93
C PRO A 122 -15.57 0.39 -13.16
N LYS A 123 -15.64 -0.82 -12.62
CA LYS A 123 -14.53 -1.44 -11.90
C LYS A 123 -13.45 -1.90 -12.88
N ARG A 124 -12.18 -1.56 -12.60
CA ARG A 124 -11.05 -1.77 -13.51
C ARG A 124 -10.08 -2.86 -13.06
N GLY A 125 -10.48 -3.67 -12.11
CA GLY A 125 -9.66 -4.69 -11.47
C GLY A 125 -9.49 -4.40 -9.98
N ARG A 126 -8.68 -5.17 -9.29
CA ARG A 126 -8.49 -5.04 -7.83
C ARG A 126 -7.04 -5.19 -7.43
N MET A 127 -6.65 -4.53 -6.38
CA MET A 127 -5.34 -4.74 -5.78
C MET A 127 -5.24 -6.15 -5.18
N ARG A 128 -4.10 -6.75 -5.33
CA ARG A 128 -3.74 -8.04 -4.76
C ARG A 128 -2.32 -8.02 -4.25
N ARG A 129 -2.07 -8.69 -3.11
CA ARG A 129 -0.70 -8.98 -2.67
C ARG A 129 -0.25 -10.29 -3.30
N HIS A 130 0.87 -10.26 -3.98
CA HIS A 130 1.49 -11.41 -4.59
C HIS A 130 3.00 -11.38 -4.32
N ARG A 131 3.53 -12.42 -3.68
CA ARG A 131 4.94 -12.51 -3.28
C ARG A 131 5.42 -11.25 -2.55
N GLY A 132 4.67 -10.81 -1.52
CA GLY A 132 4.97 -9.65 -0.70
C GLY A 132 4.57 -8.31 -1.32
N LYS A 133 4.54 -8.14 -2.63
CA LYS A 133 4.25 -6.87 -3.33
C LYS A 133 2.78 -6.73 -3.71
N VAL A 134 2.31 -5.48 -3.72
CA VAL A 134 0.93 -5.16 -4.11
C VAL A 134 0.87 -4.84 -5.60
N ARG A 135 -0.03 -5.52 -6.33
CA ARG A 135 -0.19 -5.43 -7.78
C ARG A 135 -1.65 -5.31 -8.17
N LEU A 136 -1.92 -4.72 -9.33
CA LEU A 136 -3.24 -4.76 -9.93
C LEU A 136 -3.52 -6.14 -10.54
N HIS A 137 -4.56 -6.80 -10.08
CA HIS A 137 -5.15 -7.95 -10.76
C HIS A 137 -6.27 -7.45 -11.69
N THR A 138 -6.00 -7.47 -12.99
CA THR A 138 -6.95 -7.00 -14.01
C THR A 138 -8.17 -7.91 -14.12
N PRO A 139 -9.29 -7.46 -14.70
CA PRO A 139 -10.45 -8.31 -14.99
C PRO A 139 -10.11 -9.51 -15.88
N GLY A 140 -9.08 -9.40 -16.74
CA GLY A 140 -8.57 -10.48 -17.58
C GLY A 140 -7.59 -11.44 -16.89
N GLY A 141 -7.40 -11.34 -15.56
CA GLY A 141 -6.57 -12.25 -14.77
C GLY A 141 -5.07 -11.94 -14.75
N ARG A 142 -4.61 -10.84 -15.37
CA ARG A 142 -3.21 -10.46 -15.38
C ARG A 142 -2.85 -9.69 -14.11
N LEU A 143 -1.64 -9.93 -13.57
CA LEU A 143 -1.02 -9.09 -12.54
C LEU A 143 -0.17 -8.03 -13.22
N VAL A 144 -0.39 -6.75 -12.88
CA VAL A 144 0.32 -5.61 -13.43
C VAL A 144 0.88 -4.78 -12.29
N GLU A 145 2.15 -4.41 -12.39
CA GLU A 145 2.85 -3.54 -11.45
C GLU A 145 2.76 -2.07 -11.90
N ASN A 146 2.91 -1.16 -10.96
CA ASN A 146 3.20 0.22 -11.27
C ASN A 146 4.69 0.33 -11.63
N THR A 147 4.99 0.90 -12.79
CA THR A 147 6.37 1.05 -13.31
C THR A 147 6.96 2.43 -13.04
N HIS A 148 6.30 3.27 -12.25
CA HIS A 148 6.83 4.56 -11.83
C HIS A 148 8.12 4.35 -10.99
N ASP A 149 9.13 5.18 -11.16
CA ASP A 149 10.45 5.02 -10.51
C ASP A 149 10.35 4.86 -8.99
N LEU A 150 9.51 5.68 -8.33
CA LEU A 150 9.30 5.60 -6.89
C LEU A 150 8.57 4.32 -6.44
N SER A 151 7.89 3.60 -7.33
CA SER A 151 7.25 2.33 -6.96
C SER A 151 8.26 1.21 -6.74
N SER A 152 9.45 1.33 -7.33
CA SER A 152 10.58 0.40 -7.12
C SER A 152 11.47 0.76 -5.92
N MET A 153 11.12 1.82 -5.19
CA MET A 153 11.87 2.32 -4.04
C MET A 153 11.15 2.09 -2.70
N GLY A 154 10.00 1.43 -2.73
CA GLY A 154 9.27 1.04 -1.52
C GLY A 154 10.02 -0.03 -0.72
N ALA A 155 9.69 -0.15 0.57
CA ALA A 155 10.39 -1.06 1.47
C ALA A 155 10.42 -2.52 0.97
N MET A 156 9.38 -2.98 0.27
CA MET A 156 9.34 -4.33 -0.30
C MET A 156 10.20 -4.52 -1.57
N ASP A 157 10.73 -3.45 -2.14
CA ASP A 157 11.63 -3.49 -3.29
C ASP A 157 13.11 -3.37 -2.90
N LEU A 158 13.36 -2.99 -1.62
CA LEU A 158 14.70 -2.81 -1.07
C LEU A 158 15.23 -4.02 -0.30
N ILE A 159 14.40 -5.04 -0.09
CA ILE A 159 14.73 -6.32 0.56
C ILE A 159 14.60 -7.47 -0.44
#